data_ccf509c2422571e9012befa64068bec5
#
_entry.id   ccf509c2422571e9012befa64068bec5
#
_cell.length_a   1.000
_cell.length_b   1.000
_cell.length_c   1.000
_cell.angle_alpha   90.00
_cell.angle_beta   90.00
_cell.angle_gamma   90.00
#
_symmetry.space_group_name_H-M   'P 1'
#
loop_
_entity.id
_entity.type
_entity.pdbx_description
1 polymer ?
#
loop_
_entity_poly.entity_id
_entity_poly.type
_entity_poly.pdbx_seq_one_letter_code
_entity_poly.pdbx_strand_id
1 'polypeptide(L)'
;MGNKEGYKDPTADIAIHRAYHTRGKLDYTKFNSYDELKDYIMQRYKIKTIYEAEVYIREHMPKESYFQKQIMDWINKNIPGAAVWKEAAGPYSVSGIPDITCIIRGQYYGFEVKRPFIGKLSKIQKETIDRINESGGRAYVVTSVKEVAEILKDELRKRV
;
A
#
# COMPACT_ATOMS: atom_id res chain seq x y z
N MET A 1 -12.42 43.26 27.38
CA MET A 1 -13.00 41.93 27.53
C MET A 1 -12.35 41.01 26.52
N GLY A 2 -11.40 40.21 26.95
CA GLY A 2 -10.62 39.34 26.09
C GLY A 2 -11.37 38.03 25.82
N ASN A 3 -11.56 37.70 24.56
CA ASN A 3 -11.99 36.39 24.12
C ASN A 3 -10.92 35.36 24.49
N LYS A 4 -11.26 34.47 25.43
CA LYS A 4 -10.50 33.24 25.66
C LYS A 4 -10.86 32.26 24.56
N GLU A 5 -10.08 32.22 23.49
CA GLU A 5 -10.08 31.08 22.57
C GLU A 5 -9.65 29.84 23.36
N GLY A 6 -10.55 28.88 23.43
CA GLY A 6 -10.34 27.64 24.18
C GLY A 6 -9.20 26.83 23.57
N TYR A 7 -8.13 26.69 24.32
CA TYR A 7 -7.07 25.72 24.07
C TYR A 7 -7.68 24.31 23.99
N LYS A 8 -7.71 23.73 22.80
CA LYS A 8 -8.09 22.35 22.62
C LYS A 8 -6.92 21.47 23.07
N ASP A 9 -7.13 20.70 24.10
CA ASP A 9 -6.17 19.73 24.62
C ASP A 9 -5.83 18.68 23.52
N PRO A 10 -4.59 18.63 23.03
CA PRO A 10 -4.20 17.65 22.00
C PRO A 10 -4.26 16.20 22.50
N THR A 11 -4.36 15.97 23.81
CA THR A 11 -4.49 14.62 24.39
C THR A 11 -5.90 14.05 24.29
N ALA A 12 -6.92 14.88 24.14
CA ALA A 12 -8.30 14.45 23.93
C ALA A 12 -8.46 13.74 22.56
N ASP A 13 -7.73 14.21 21.52
CA ASP A 13 -7.70 13.58 20.21
C ASP A 13 -7.02 12.20 20.25
N ILE A 14 -5.98 12.03 21.07
CA ILE A 14 -5.26 10.74 21.23
C ILE A 14 -6.16 9.68 21.89
N ALA A 15 -7.01 10.06 22.84
CA ALA A 15 -7.95 9.14 23.50
C ALA A 15 -9.06 8.66 22.54
N ILE A 16 -9.54 9.56 21.68
CA ILE A 16 -10.48 9.24 20.60
C ILE A 16 -9.83 8.28 19.59
N HIS A 17 -8.57 8.50 19.22
CA HIS A 17 -7.81 7.63 18.32
C HIS A 17 -7.65 6.21 18.87
N ARG A 18 -7.37 6.02 20.17
CA ARG A 18 -7.24 4.69 20.79
C ARG A 18 -8.54 3.88 20.78
N ALA A 19 -9.69 4.53 20.94
CA ALA A 19 -11.00 3.86 20.93
C ALA A 19 -11.41 3.34 19.54
N TYR A 20 -10.87 3.90 18.45
CA TYR A 20 -11.20 3.51 17.08
C TYR A 20 -10.28 2.44 16.49
N HIS A 21 -9.08 2.24 17.04
CA HIS A 21 -8.12 1.23 16.56
C HIS A 21 -8.52 -0.23 16.86
N THR A 22 -9.52 -0.48 17.69
CA THR A 22 -9.97 -1.83 18.06
C THR A 22 -11.07 -2.42 17.17
N ARG A 23 -11.62 -1.65 16.22
CA ARG A 23 -12.64 -2.13 15.29
C ARG A 23 -12.03 -2.31 13.90
N GLY A 24 -11.59 -3.54 13.60
CA GLY A 24 -11.24 -4.06 12.26
C GLY A 24 -10.45 -3.11 11.35
N LYS A 25 -9.32 -3.55 10.84
CA LYS A 25 -8.54 -2.76 9.87
C LYS A 25 -9.39 -2.45 8.64
N LEU A 26 -9.42 -1.18 8.22
CA LEU A 26 -10.11 -0.76 7.02
C LEU A 26 -9.53 -1.47 5.79
N ASP A 27 -10.40 -2.07 5.02
CA ASP A 27 -10.02 -2.68 3.73
C ASP A 27 -10.09 -1.62 2.63
N TYR A 28 -8.95 -1.07 2.27
CA TYR A 28 -8.82 -0.03 1.26
C TYR A 28 -9.14 -0.51 -0.16
N THR A 29 -9.18 -1.82 -0.41
CA THR A 29 -9.52 -2.39 -1.73
C THR A 29 -11.00 -2.28 -2.08
N LYS A 30 -11.83 -1.89 -1.12
CA LYS A 30 -13.27 -1.69 -1.30
C LYS A 30 -13.63 -0.35 -1.93
N PHE A 31 -12.67 0.59 -1.99
CA PHE A 31 -12.90 1.92 -2.53
C PHE A 31 -12.38 2.00 -3.98
N ASN A 32 -13.18 2.57 -4.87
CA ASN A 32 -12.84 2.71 -6.28
C ASN A 32 -12.07 4.02 -6.56
N SER A 33 -12.15 4.99 -5.65
CA SER A 33 -11.45 6.27 -5.78
C SER A 33 -11.02 6.84 -4.43
N TYR A 34 -10.09 7.79 -4.48
CA TYR A 34 -9.67 8.51 -3.28
C TYR A 34 -10.78 9.37 -2.71
N ASP A 35 -11.65 9.92 -3.57
CA ASP A 35 -12.80 10.70 -3.14
C ASP A 35 -13.81 9.85 -2.38
N GLU A 36 -14.12 8.66 -2.87
CA GLU A 36 -14.98 7.69 -2.17
C GLU A 36 -14.41 7.32 -0.78
N LEU A 37 -13.10 7.11 -0.68
CA LEU A 37 -12.44 6.87 0.61
C LEU A 37 -12.56 8.08 1.54
N LYS A 38 -12.33 9.30 1.04
CA LYS A 38 -12.46 10.54 1.82
C LYS A 38 -13.89 10.72 2.35
N ASP A 39 -14.88 10.54 1.49
CA ASP A 39 -16.30 10.65 1.86
C ASP A 39 -16.67 9.62 2.95
N TYR A 40 -16.22 8.38 2.80
CA TYR A 40 -16.41 7.35 3.82
C TYR A 40 -15.78 7.76 5.16
N ILE A 41 -14.54 8.24 5.15
CA ILE A 41 -13.83 8.69 6.36
C ILE A 41 -14.55 9.88 7.00
N MET A 42 -14.98 10.86 6.23
CA MET A 42 -15.71 12.03 6.73
C MET A 42 -17.02 11.60 7.41
N GLN A 43 -17.79 10.73 6.80
CA GLN A 43 -19.04 10.23 7.36
C GLN A 43 -18.81 9.38 8.61
N ARG A 44 -17.84 8.45 8.53
CA ARG A 44 -17.58 7.45 9.59
C ARG A 44 -17.06 8.09 10.86
N TYR A 45 -16.19 9.09 10.73
CA TYR A 45 -15.51 9.74 11.85
C TYR A 45 -15.99 11.17 12.11
N LYS A 46 -17.07 11.60 11.44
CA LYS A 46 -17.68 12.94 11.57
C LYS A 46 -16.68 14.09 11.32
N ILE A 47 -15.76 13.86 10.41
CA ILE A 47 -14.78 14.84 9.96
C ILE A 47 -15.47 15.84 9.05
N LYS A 48 -15.19 17.14 9.22
CA LYS A 48 -15.94 18.21 8.56
C LYS A 48 -15.33 18.69 7.25
N THR A 49 -14.02 18.52 7.07
CA THR A 49 -13.30 19.04 5.90
C THR A 49 -12.54 17.93 5.17
N ILE A 50 -12.40 18.11 3.86
CA ILE A 50 -11.60 17.21 3.00
C ILE A 50 -10.15 17.16 3.48
N TYR A 51 -9.57 18.31 3.85
CA TYR A 51 -8.21 18.40 4.36
C TYR A 51 -7.99 17.52 5.60
N GLU A 52 -8.89 17.62 6.58
CA GLU A 52 -8.83 16.78 7.79
C GLU A 52 -8.98 15.29 7.45
N ALA A 53 -9.81 14.92 6.48
CA ALA A 53 -9.94 13.55 6.01
C ALA A 53 -8.65 13.03 5.36
N GLU A 54 -7.98 13.84 4.56
CA GLU A 54 -6.69 13.51 3.95
C GLU A 54 -5.58 13.32 4.99
N VAL A 55 -5.53 14.20 6.01
CA VAL A 55 -4.61 14.06 7.15
C VAL A 55 -4.90 12.77 7.89
N TYR A 56 -6.18 12.50 8.21
CA TYR A 56 -6.61 11.27 8.89
C TYR A 56 -6.16 10.02 8.12
N ILE A 57 -6.43 9.96 6.81
CA ILE A 57 -6.06 8.83 5.95
C ILE A 57 -4.53 8.63 5.97
N ARG A 58 -3.76 9.70 5.82
CA ARG A 58 -2.29 9.63 5.80
C ARG A 58 -1.70 9.08 7.10
N GLU A 59 -2.29 9.47 8.24
CA GLU A 59 -1.82 9.07 9.57
C GLU A 59 -2.25 7.66 9.95
N HIS A 60 -3.44 7.22 9.52
CA HIS A 60 -4.04 5.97 9.94
C HIS A 60 -3.88 4.82 8.94
N MET A 61 -3.61 5.12 7.68
CA MET A 61 -3.33 4.08 6.69
C MET A 61 -2.02 3.36 7.05
N PRO A 62 -2.00 2.03 7.02
CA PRO A 62 -0.78 1.26 7.26
C PRO A 62 0.39 1.72 6.38
N LYS A 63 1.61 1.50 6.86
CA LYS A 63 2.84 1.74 6.08
C LYS A 63 2.94 0.76 4.91
N GLU A 64 3.72 1.10 3.89
CA GLU A 64 3.98 0.24 2.73
C GLU A 64 4.43 -1.17 3.14
N SER A 65 5.26 -1.30 4.18
CA SER A 65 5.73 -2.59 4.69
C SER A 65 4.60 -3.55 5.11
N TYR A 66 3.45 -3.03 5.52
CA TYR A 66 2.27 -3.85 5.81
C TYR A 66 1.70 -4.49 4.55
N PHE A 67 1.55 -3.71 3.48
CA PHE A 67 1.06 -4.21 2.19
C PHE A 67 2.07 -5.16 1.54
N GLN A 68 3.36 -4.86 1.62
CA GLN A 68 4.45 -5.73 1.17
C GLN A 68 4.36 -7.11 1.82
N LYS A 69 4.19 -7.14 3.16
CA LYS A 69 4.05 -8.41 3.88
C LYS A 69 2.84 -9.19 3.43
N GLN A 70 1.67 -8.56 3.28
CA GLN A 70 0.46 -9.24 2.81
C GLN A 70 0.63 -9.84 1.41
N ILE A 71 1.28 -9.12 0.51
CA ILE A 71 1.55 -9.58 -0.86
C ILE A 71 2.48 -10.79 -0.83
N MET A 72 3.57 -10.73 -0.08
CA MET A 72 4.51 -11.84 0.03
C MET A 72 3.87 -13.08 0.65
N ASP A 73 3.12 -12.92 1.74
CA ASP A 73 2.39 -14.02 2.40
C ASP A 73 1.40 -14.67 1.42
N TRP A 74 0.68 -13.84 0.64
CA TRP A 74 -0.26 -14.34 -0.36
C TRP A 74 0.43 -15.12 -1.49
N ILE A 75 1.55 -14.61 -2.04
CA ILE A 75 2.32 -15.30 -3.08
C ILE A 75 2.81 -16.65 -2.56
N ASN A 76 3.44 -16.68 -1.38
CA ASN A 76 3.94 -17.90 -0.76
C ASN A 76 2.84 -18.95 -0.56
N LYS A 77 1.64 -18.52 -0.18
CA LYS A 77 0.50 -19.41 0.05
C LYS A 77 -0.14 -19.93 -1.25
N ASN A 78 -0.21 -19.08 -2.27
CA ASN A 78 -1.06 -19.33 -3.45
C ASN A 78 -0.29 -19.72 -4.71
N ILE A 79 1.02 -19.44 -4.80
CA ILE A 79 1.85 -19.77 -5.96
C ILE A 79 2.91 -20.80 -5.57
N PRO A 80 2.62 -22.10 -5.65
CA PRO A 80 3.59 -23.15 -5.32
C PRO A 80 4.85 -23.05 -6.17
N GLY A 81 6.03 -23.13 -5.53
CA GLY A 81 7.32 -23.05 -6.20
C GLY A 81 7.77 -21.64 -6.59
N ALA A 82 7.04 -20.60 -6.20
CA ALA A 82 7.54 -19.23 -6.30
C ALA A 82 8.71 -19.01 -5.32
N ALA A 83 9.78 -18.38 -5.81
CA ALA A 83 10.81 -17.81 -4.95
C ALA A 83 10.50 -16.33 -4.79
N VAL A 84 10.17 -15.89 -3.57
CA VAL A 84 9.78 -14.51 -3.28
C VAL A 84 10.57 -13.97 -2.11
N TRP A 85 11.07 -12.74 -2.25
CA TRP A 85 11.77 -12.02 -1.17
C TRP A 85 11.56 -10.52 -1.28
N LYS A 86 11.79 -9.84 -0.17
CA LYS A 86 11.82 -8.40 -0.11
C LYS A 86 13.22 -7.90 -0.42
N GLU A 87 13.33 -6.89 -1.27
CA GLU A 87 14.60 -6.23 -1.51
C GLU A 87 15.06 -5.44 -0.28
N ALA A 88 16.35 -5.58 0.03
CA ALA A 88 16.94 -4.86 1.16
C ALA A 88 17.13 -3.38 0.80
N ALA A 89 16.61 -2.49 1.64
CA ALA A 89 16.96 -1.08 1.58
C ALA A 89 18.29 -0.85 2.34
N GLY A 90 19.28 -0.29 1.67
CA GLY A 90 20.56 0.00 2.30
C GLY A 90 21.47 0.87 1.43
N PRO A 91 22.59 1.37 1.97
CA PRO A 91 23.48 2.27 1.23
C PRO A 91 24.13 1.64 -0.01
N TYR A 92 24.11 0.32 -0.11
CA TYR A 92 24.63 -0.44 -1.26
C TYR A 92 23.53 -1.02 -2.15
N SER A 93 22.26 -0.74 -1.86
CA SER A 93 21.14 -1.21 -2.70
C SER A 93 21.08 -0.41 -3.99
N VAL A 94 20.70 -1.09 -5.08
CA VAL A 94 20.45 -0.42 -6.36
C VAL A 94 19.15 0.39 -6.24
N SER A 95 19.23 1.69 -6.47
CA SER A 95 18.08 2.58 -6.38
C SER A 95 17.01 2.24 -7.43
N GLY A 96 15.75 2.27 -7.00
CA GLY A 96 14.59 2.11 -7.88
C GLY A 96 14.22 0.66 -8.20
N ILE A 97 14.92 -0.34 -7.66
CA ILE A 97 14.50 -1.74 -7.76
C ILE A 97 13.16 -1.92 -7.02
N PRO A 98 12.18 -2.67 -7.59
CA PRO A 98 10.92 -2.96 -6.93
C PRO A 98 11.10 -3.59 -5.55
N ASP A 99 10.24 -3.24 -4.58
CA ASP A 99 10.29 -3.69 -3.18
C ASP A 99 10.30 -5.21 -3.01
N ILE A 100 9.60 -5.93 -3.89
CA ILE A 100 9.45 -7.37 -3.85
C ILE A 100 9.92 -7.95 -5.17
N THR A 101 10.85 -8.89 -5.10
CA THR A 101 11.24 -9.75 -6.22
C THR A 101 10.58 -11.11 -6.07
N CYS A 102 10.05 -11.62 -7.18
CA CYS A 102 9.45 -12.94 -7.27
C CYS A 102 9.88 -13.63 -8.56
N ILE A 103 10.32 -14.88 -8.45
CA ILE A 103 10.61 -15.75 -9.61
C ILE A 103 9.60 -16.90 -9.62
N ILE A 104 8.86 -17.01 -10.72
CA ILE A 104 7.88 -18.06 -10.93
C ILE A 104 8.22 -18.77 -12.24
N ARG A 105 8.58 -20.05 -12.17
CA ARG A 105 8.95 -20.87 -13.34
C ARG A 105 9.96 -20.20 -14.28
N GLY A 106 10.97 -19.56 -13.70
CA GLY A 106 12.04 -18.87 -14.41
C GLY A 106 11.69 -17.44 -14.87
N GLN A 107 10.44 -17.01 -14.75
CA GLN A 107 10.01 -15.65 -15.07
C GLN A 107 10.18 -14.74 -13.85
N TYR A 108 10.85 -13.60 -14.06
CA TYR A 108 10.99 -12.54 -13.07
C TYR A 108 9.70 -11.71 -12.97
N TYR A 109 9.28 -11.45 -11.74
CA TYR A 109 8.23 -10.48 -11.39
C TYR A 109 8.78 -9.53 -10.32
N GLY A 110 8.66 -8.23 -10.54
CA GLY A 110 8.96 -7.18 -9.58
C GLY A 110 7.70 -6.44 -9.16
N PHE A 111 7.48 -6.25 -7.86
CA PHE A 111 6.34 -5.49 -7.35
C PHE A 111 6.84 -4.31 -6.53
N GLU A 112 6.66 -3.11 -7.08
CA GLU A 112 6.82 -1.85 -6.35
C GLU A 112 5.53 -1.57 -5.60
N VAL A 113 5.59 -1.62 -4.28
CA VAL A 113 4.40 -1.53 -3.43
C VAL A 113 4.20 -0.10 -2.95
N LYS A 114 3.01 0.43 -3.18
CA LYS A 114 2.62 1.77 -2.73
C LYS A 114 1.40 1.71 -1.82
N ARG A 115 1.28 2.68 -0.91
CA ARG A 115 0.05 2.83 -0.14
C ARG A 115 -1.10 3.19 -1.07
N PRO A 116 -2.29 2.55 -0.95
CA PRO A 116 -3.45 2.87 -1.77
C PRO A 116 -3.75 4.38 -1.78
N PHE A 117 -4.06 4.94 -2.94
CA PHE A 117 -4.44 6.33 -3.21
C PHE A 117 -3.39 7.42 -2.90
N ILE A 118 -2.53 7.22 -1.88
CA ILE A 118 -1.60 8.26 -1.39
C ILE A 118 -0.13 7.99 -1.68
N GLY A 119 0.22 6.76 -2.08
CA GLY A 119 1.58 6.40 -2.47
C GLY A 119 1.99 7.07 -3.78
N LYS A 120 3.25 7.49 -3.88
CA LYS A 120 3.79 8.14 -5.09
C LYS A 120 4.96 7.34 -5.64
N LEU A 121 4.95 7.11 -6.94
CA LEU A 121 6.07 6.51 -7.67
C LEU A 121 7.11 7.58 -7.96
N SER A 122 8.38 7.31 -7.63
CA SER A 122 9.48 8.20 -8.00
C SER A 122 9.89 7.98 -9.46
N LYS A 123 10.59 8.98 -10.03
CA LYS A 123 11.09 8.89 -11.42
C LYS A 123 12.02 7.69 -11.60
N ILE A 124 12.96 7.49 -10.66
CA ILE A 124 13.91 6.38 -10.75
C ILE A 124 13.24 5.01 -10.64
N GLN A 125 12.19 4.87 -9.81
CA GLN A 125 11.41 3.64 -9.74
C GLN A 125 10.70 3.37 -11.07
N LYS A 126 10.09 4.39 -11.66
CA LYS A 126 9.43 4.26 -12.97
C LYS A 126 10.43 3.82 -14.05
N GLU A 127 11.57 4.50 -14.15
CA GLU A 127 12.62 4.18 -15.14
C GLU A 127 13.16 2.74 -14.96
N THR A 128 13.28 2.28 -13.71
CA THR A 128 13.74 0.91 -13.43
C THR A 128 12.69 -0.12 -13.81
N ILE A 129 11.41 0.14 -13.52
CA ILE A 129 10.29 -0.72 -13.93
C ILE A 129 10.23 -0.83 -15.47
N ASP A 130 10.31 0.29 -16.15
CA ASP A 130 10.31 0.32 -17.63
C ASP A 130 11.48 -0.52 -18.19
N ARG A 131 12.71 -0.35 -17.66
CA ARG A 131 13.89 -1.11 -18.08
C ARG A 131 13.75 -2.62 -17.80
N ILE A 132 13.18 -3.02 -16.66
CA ILE A 132 12.91 -4.44 -16.37
C ILE A 132 11.95 -5.02 -17.40
N ASN A 133 10.89 -4.30 -17.73
CA ASN A 133 9.88 -4.75 -18.69
C ASN A 133 10.46 -4.83 -20.12
N GLU A 134 11.27 -3.87 -20.55
CA GLU A 134 11.99 -3.89 -21.83
C GLU A 134 12.98 -5.06 -21.93
N SER A 135 13.54 -5.49 -20.78
CA SER A 135 14.48 -6.61 -20.71
C SER A 135 13.80 -7.99 -20.64
N GLY A 136 12.47 -8.06 -20.76
CA GLY A 136 11.71 -9.30 -20.72
C GLY A 136 11.29 -9.76 -19.30
N GLY A 137 11.59 -8.98 -18.27
CA GLY A 137 11.02 -9.14 -16.95
C GLY A 137 9.56 -8.63 -16.91
N ARG A 138 8.95 -8.72 -15.75
CA ARG A 138 7.59 -8.21 -15.50
C ARG A 138 7.60 -7.43 -14.19
N ALA A 139 7.53 -6.11 -14.27
CA ALA A 139 7.53 -5.25 -13.09
C ALA A 139 6.30 -4.35 -13.08
N TYR A 140 5.72 -4.18 -11.90
CA TYR A 140 4.44 -3.50 -11.69
C TYR A 140 4.47 -2.64 -10.45
N VAL A 141 3.71 -1.55 -10.47
CA VAL A 141 3.34 -0.80 -9.27
C VAL A 141 2.02 -1.37 -8.76
N VAL A 142 1.96 -1.74 -7.50
CA VAL A 142 0.79 -2.37 -6.88
C VAL A 142 0.50 -1.76 -5.52
N THR A 143 -0.76 -1.81 -5.11
CA THR A 143 -1.22 -1.29 -3.81
C THR A 143 -1.85 -2.38 -2.93
N SER A 144 -2.15 -3.54 -3.50
CA SER A 144 -2.93 -4.58 -2.81
C SER A 144 -2.64 -5.99 -3.32
N VAL A 145 -2.97 -6.97 -2.48
CA VAL A 145 -2.99 -8.40 -2.86
C VAL A 145 -3.92 -8.65 -4.06
N LYS A 146 -5.05 -7.93 -4.15
CA LYS A 146 -6.01 -8.10 -5.25
C LYS A 146 -5.39 -7.82 -6.61
N GLU A 147 -4.60 -6.75 -6.73
CA GLU A 147 -3.88 -6.41 -7.97
C GLU A 147 -2.84 -7.47 -8.32
N VAL A 148 -2.07 -7.93 -7.33
CA VAL A 148 -1.07 -8.99 -7.55
C VAL A 148 -1.75 -10.31 -7.97
N ALA A 149 -2.88 -10.67 -7.36
CA ALA A 149 -3.65 -11.84 -7.74
C ALA A 149 -4.14 -11.78 -9.18
N GLU A 150 -4.58 -10.60 -9.65
CA GLU A 150 -4.99 -10.39 -11.04
C GLU A 150 -3.80 -10.50 -12.01
N ILE A 151 -2.65 -9.92 -11.67
CA ILE A 151 -1.40 -10.02 -12.46
C ILE A 151 -0.96 -11.49 -12.57
N LEU A 152 -1.04 -12.25 -11.48
CA LEU A 152 -0.57 -13.63 -11.42
C LEU A 152 -1.67 -14.67 -11.73
N LYS A 153 -2.84 -14.25 -12.20
CA LYS A 153 -3.97 -15.17 -12.46
C LYS A 153 -3.63 -16.31 -13.42
N ASP A 154 -2.80 -16.06 -14.43
CA ASP A 154 -2.39 -17.07 -15.40
C ASP A 154 -1.42 -18.08 -14.78
N GLU A 155 -0.58 -17.65 -13.84
CA GLU A 155 0.29 -18.53 -13.05
C GLU A 155 -0.52 -19.41 -12.08
N LEU A 156 -1.63 -18.90 -11.56
CA LEU A 156 -2.57 -19.69 -10.75
C LEU A 156 -3.26 -20.79 -11.56
N ARG A 157 -3.59 -20.53 -12.84
CA ARG A 157 -4.25 -21.49 -13.74
C ARG A 157 -3.34 -22.62 -14.19
N LYS A 158 -2.02 -22.41 -14.23
CA LYS A 158 -1.04 -23.43 -14.61
C LYS A 158 -0.76 -24.48 -13.52
N ARG A 159 -1.68 -24.64 -12.57
CA ARG A 159 -1.65 -25.60 -11.47
C ARG A 159 -2.06 -27.02 -11.93
N VAL A 160 -1.57 -27.50 -13.04
CA VAL A 160 -1.79 -28.89 -13.44
C VAL A 160 -0.45 -29.60 -13.58
#